data_ddc20766d071b4190475f786bf865632
#
_entry.id   ddc20766d071b4190475f786bf865632
#
_cell.length_a   1.000
_cell.length_b   1.000
_cell.length_c   1.000
_cell.angle_alpha   90.00
_cell.angle_beta   90.00
_cell.angle_gamma   90.00
#
_symmetry.space_group_name_H-M   'P 1'
#
loop_
_entity.id
_entity.type
_entity.pdbx_description
1 polymer ?
#
loop_
_entity_poly.entity_id
_entity_poly.type
_entity_poly.pdbx_seq_one_letter_code
_entity_poly.pdbx_strand_id
1 'polypeptide(L)'
;MSDSHGAQQKLFDIIEMHLDDADLFIFLGDGEKDFEYATYLYPEMKYYQVAGNCDFGSELPAYDEIKFDSKTVFFSHGHPFYVKYGYSDIISEAQRRGADICLFGHTHNQHSLKQDGIYVMNPGSVREGFYGMIDIVNGHIIMIDCKI
;
A
#
# COMPACT_ATOMS: atom_id res chain seq x y z
N MET A 1 -2.59 0.01 -2.73
CA MET A 1 -4.01 0.38 -2.45
C MET A 1 -4.20 0.48 -0.94
N SER A 2 -5.16 1.29 -0.47
CA SER A 2 -5.46 1.51 0.95
C SER A 2 -6.88 2.05 1.14
N ASP A 3 -7.43 1.89 2.34
CA ASP A 3 -8.60 2.63 2.80
C ASP A 3 -9.84 2.45 1.89
N SER A 4 -10.24 1.19 1.65
CA SER A 4 -11.45 0.89 0.86
C SER A 4 -12.74 1.17 1.61
N HIS A 5 -12.77 0.97 2.94
CA HIS A 5 -13.90 1.30 3.81
C HIS A 5 -15.27 0.89 3.23
N GLY A 6 -15.38 -0.33 2.70
CA GLY A 6 -16.60 -0.86 2.10
C GLY A 6 -16.83 -0.51 0.62
N ALA A 7 -15.91 0.21 -0.02
CA ALA A 7 -16.00 0.52 -1.45
C ALA A 7 -15.48 -0.66 -2.31
N GLN A 8 -16.06 -1.85 -2.11
CA GLN A 8 -15.63 -3.10 -2.74
C GLN A 8 -15.59 -3.00 -4.27
N GLN A 9 -16.61 -2.41 -4.90
CA GLN A 9 -16.65 -2.32 -6.36
C GLN A 9 -15.45 -1.55 -6.92
N LYS A 10 -15.09 -0.42 -6.31
CA LYS A 10 -13.91 0.35 -6.75
C LYS A 10 -12.61 -0.44 -6.56
N LEU A 11 -12.52 -1.19 -5.45
CA LEU A 11 -11.38 -2.06 -5.21
C LEU A 11 -11.26 -3.13 -6.30
N PHE A 12 -12.37 -3.76 -6.68
CA PHE A 12 -12.40 -4.77 -7.73
C PHE A 12 -12.08 -4.17 -9.09
N ASP A 13 -12.66 -3.01 -9.42
CA ASP A 13 -12.38 -2.31 -10.68
C ASP A 13 -10.88 -2.01 -10.83
N ILE A 14 -10.22 -1.56 -9.75
CA ILE A 14 -8.77 -1.31 -9.74
C ILE A 14 -8.00 -2.63 -9.93
N ILE A 15 -8.37 -3.69 -9.22
CA ILE A 15 -7.69 -4.98 -9.33
C ILE A 15 -7.85 -5.54 -10.73
N GLU A 16 -9.08 -5.58 -11.27
CA GLU A 16 -9.36 -6.10 -12.62
C GLU A 16 -8.58 -5.36 -13.70
N MET A 17 -8.47 -4.05 -13.56
CA MET A 17 -7.72 -3.21 -14.51
C MET A 17 -6.24 -3.60 -14.60
N HIS A 18 -5.68 -4.18 -13.54
CA HIS A 18 -4.26 -4.46 -13.42
C HIS A 18 -3.91 -5.95 -13.22
N LEU A 19 -4.88 -6.85 -13.31
CA LEU A 19 -4.63 -8.29 -13.10
C LEU A 19 -3.58 -8.87 -14.06
N ASP A 20 -3.58 -8.42 -15.31
CA ASP A 20 -2.68 -8.94 -16.33
C ASP A 20 -1.29 -8.26 -16.32
N ASP A 21 -1.18 -7.07 -15.71
CA ASP A 21 0.02 -6.24 -15.77
C ASP A 21 0.79 -6.16 -14.44
N ALA A 22 0.09 -6.35 -13.30
CA ALA A 22 0.72 -6.22 -12.00
C ALA A 22 1.33 -7.55 -11.53
N ASP A 23 2.61 -7.51 -11.17
CA ASP A 23 3.27 -8.66 -10.56
C ASP A 23 2.86 -8.90 -9.10
N LEU A 24 2.42 -7.85 -8.40
CA LEU A 24 2.13 -7.86 -6.98
C LEU A 24 1.16 -6.75 -6.57
N PHE A 25 0.20 -7.09 -5.73
CA PHE A 25 -0.70 -6.14 -5.07
C PHE A 25 -0.34 -5.98 -3.59
N ILE A 26 -0.33 -4.75 -3.09
CA ILE A 26 -0.16 -4.46 -1.66
C ILE A 26 -1.36 -3.67 -1.17
N PHE A 27 -2.03 -4.19 -0.14
CA PHE A 27 -3.15 -3.54 0.52
C PHE A 27 -2.74 -3.06 1.92
N LEU A 28 -2.86 -1.77 2.16
CA LEU A 28 -2.31 -1.10 3.34
C LEU A 28 -3.32 -0.94 4.50
N GLY A 29 -4.43 -1.68 4.47
CA GLY A 29 -5.40 -1.73 5.56
C GLY A 29 -6.59 -0.79 5.42
N ASP A 30 -7.44 -0.80 6.44
CA ASP A 30 -8.76 -0.15 6.52
C ASP A 30 -9.70 -0.62 5.40
N GLY A 31 -9.91 -1.94 5.39
CA GLY A 31 -10.76 -2.65 4.44
C GLY A 31 -10.33 -4.11 4.26
N GLU A 32 -9.83 -4.74 5.31
CA GLU A 32 -9.37 -6.15 5.31
C GLU A 32 -10.40 -7.07 4.65
N LYS A 33 -11.67 -6.98 5.06
CA LYS A 33 -12.74 -7.84 4.52
C LYS A 33 -13.03 -7.59 3.04
N ASP A 34 -12.90 -6.33 2.59
CA ASP A 34 -13.07 -6.00 1.18
C ASP A 34 -11.97 -6.66 0.34
N PHE A 35 -10.73 -6.57 0.84
CA PHE A 35 -9.58 -7.14 0.15
C PHE A 35 -9.55 -8.67 0.24
N GLU A 36 -9.91 -9.25 1.38
CA GLU A 36 -10.08 -10.70 1.53
C GLU A 36 -11.08 -11.25 0.51
N TYR A 37 -12.20 -10.54 0.30
CA TYR A 37 -13.17 -10.94 -0.72
C TYR A 37 -12.58 -10.85 -2.13
N ALA A 38 -11.76 -9.84 -2.42
CA ALA A 38 -11.05 -9.74 -3.70
C ALA A 38 -10.08 -10.91 -3.90
N THR A 39 -9.33 -11.34 -2.88
CA THR A 39 -8.42 -12.49 -3.01
C THR A 39 -9.16 -13.79 -3.28
N TYR A 40 -10.40 -13.92 -2.81
CA TYR A 40 -11.25 -15.05 -3.13
C TYR A 40 -11.77 -15.02 -4.58
N LEU A 41 -12.08 -13.83 -5.10
CA LEU A 41 -12.52 -13.66 -6.49
C LEU A 41 -11.37 -13.83 -7.50
N TYR A 42 -10.16 -13.42 -7.12
CA TYR A 42 -8.97 -13.42 -7.98
C TYR A 42 -7.85 -14.28 -7.37
N PRO A 43 -8.01 -15.61 -7.34
CA PRO A 43 -7.10 -16.52 -6.64
C PRO A 43 -5.67 -16.56 -7.19
N GLU A 44 -5.47 -16.11 -8.43
CA GLU A 44 -4.14 -16.02 -9.07
C GLU A 44 -3.36 -14.76 -8.66
N MET A 45 -4.04 -13.81 -8.01
CA MET A 45 -3.43 -12.56 -7.58
C MET A 45 -2.38 -12.80 -6.48
N LYS A 46 -1.15 -12.33 -6.72
CA LYS A 46 -0.13 -12.29 -5.67
C LYS A 46 -0.31 -11.02 -4.85
N TYR A 47 -0.28 -11.14 -3.54
CA TYR A 47 -0.54 -9.98 -2.68
C TYR A 47 0.15 -10.06 -1.32
N TYR A 48 0.26 -8.87 -0.71
CA TYR A 48 0.54 -8.68 0.72
C TYR A 48 -0.49 -7.72 1.30
N GLN A 49 -0.73 -7.86 2.60
CA GLN A 49 -1.73 -7.08 3.31
C GLN A 49 -1.28 -6.81 4.74
N VAL A 50 -1.61 -5.62 5.24
CA VAL A 50 -1.46 -5.24 6.66
C VAL A 50 -2.79 -4.76 7.22
N ALA A 51 -2.94 -4.83 8.54
CA ALA A 51 -4.13 -4.32 9.22
C ALA A 51 -4.12 -2.79 9.33
N GLY A 52 -5.27 -2.18 9.10
CA GLY A 52 -5.54 -0.79 9.44
C GLY A 52 -6.18 -0.64 10.83
N ASN A 53 -6.36 0.59 11.28
CA ASN A 53 -6.98 0.85 12.59
C ASN A 53 -8.49 0.58 12.62
N CYS A 54 -9.15 0.49 11.46
CA CYS A 54 -10.58 0.14 11.34
C CYS A 54 -10.80 -1.37 11.10
N ASP A 55 -9.75 -2.17 10.96
CA ASP A 55 -9.83 -3.62 10.81
C ASP A 55 -9.89 -4.30 12.19
N PHE A 56 -11.02 -4.15 12.88
CA PHE A 56 -11.19 -4.62 14.25
C PHE A 56 -11.13 -6.15 14.34
N GLY A 57 -10.24 -6.64 15.23
CA GLY A 57 -10.04 -8.07 15.45
C GLY A 57 -9.19 -8.75 14.38
N SER A 58 -8.52 -7.97 13.53
CA SER A 58 -7.59 -8.48 12.54
C SER A 58 -6.43 -9.25 13.17
N GLU A 59 -6.03 -10.36 12.56
CA GLU A 59 -4.82 -11.11 12.87
C GLU A 59 -3.64 -10.74 11.96
N LEU A 60 -3.86 -9.81 11.01
CA LEU A 60 -2.81 -9.33 10.12
C LEU A 60 -1.78 -8.47 10.86
N PRO A 61 -0.53 -8.43 10.39
CA PRO A 61 0.50 -7.59 10.98
C PRO A 61 0.18 -6.10 10.80
N ALA A 62 0.62 -5.26 11.74
CA ALA A 62 0.49 -3.81 11.64
C ALA A 62 1.45 -3.18 10.61
N TYR A 63 2.52 -3.87 10.28
CA TYR A 63 3.51 -3.54 9.25
C TYR A 63 4.21 -4.82 8.79
N ASP A 64 4.78 -4.77 7.59
CA ASP A 64 5.57 -5.86 7.04
C ASP A 64 6.66 -5.32 6.12
N GLU A 65 7.60 -6.18 5.72
CA GLU A 65 8.62 -5.87 4.72
C GLU A 65 8.84 -7.05 3.79
N ILE A 66 9.04 -6.74 2.52
CA ILE A 66 9.32 -7.73 1.49
C ILE A 66 10.51 -7.31 0.64
N LYS A 67 11.10 -8.28 -0.03
CA LYS A 67 12.03 -8.04 -1.14
C LYS A 67 11.33 -8.29 -2.46
N PHE A 68 11.34 -7.29 -3.31
CA PHE A 68 10.78 -7.36 -4.65
C PHE A 68 11.74 -6.71 -5.66
N ASP A 69 12.12 -7.45 -6.70
CA ASP A 69 13.06 -7.01 -7.75
C ASP A 69 14.29 -6.27 -7.20
N SER A 70 15.01 -6.91 -6.28
CA SER A 70 16.20 -6.36 -5.58
C SER A 70 15.97 -5.14 -4.69
N LYS A 71 14.72 -4.71 -4.51
CA LYS A 71 14.33 -3.60 -3.61
C LYS A 71 13.71 -4.13 -2.34
N THR A 72 13.97 -3.46 -1.24
CA THR A 72 13.27 -3.70 0.02
C THR A 72 12.11 -2.73 0.14
N VAL A 73 10.90 -3.28 0.29
CA VAL A 73 9.65 -2.51 0.45
C VAL A 73 9.15 -2.69 1.87
N PHE A 74 9.13 -1.63 2.65
CA PHE A 74 8.51 -1.56 3.96
C PHE A 74 7.11 -0.97 3.82
N PHE A 75 6.12 -1.55 4.46
CA PHE A 75 4.75 -1.05 4.39
C PHE A 75 3.98 -1.24 5.69
N SER A 76 3.08 -0.30 5.94
CA SER A 76 2.18 -0.24 7.09
C SER A 76 0.91 0.51 6.71
N HIS A 77 -0.16 0.36 7.48
CA HIS A 77 -1.27 1.31 7.36
C HIS A 77 -0.86 2.74 7.73
N GLY A 78 0.07 2.88 8.64
CA GLY A 78 0.63 4.18 9.05
C GLY A 78 0.15 4.67 10.43
N HIS A 79 -1.00 4.20 10.94
CA HIS A 79 -1.49 4.60 12.26
C HIS A 79 -0.51 4.30 13.41
N PRO A 80 0.29 3.18 13.41
CA PRO A 80 1.29 2.96 14.45
C PRO A 80 2.42 3.96 14.45
N PHE A 81 2.60 4.68 13.35
CA PHE A 81 3.65 5.68 13.13
C PHE A 81 3.11 7.12 13.11
N TYR A 82 1.88 7.32 13.58
CA TYR A 82 1.27 8.65 13.74
C TYR A 82 1.29 9.52 12.47
N VAL A 83 1.16 8.92 11.27
CA VAL A 83 1.32 9.60 9.98
C VAL A 83 0.36 10.77 9.74
N LYS A 84 -0.71 10.91 10.53
CA LYS A 84 -1.59 12.10 10.50
C LYS A 84 -0.92 13.36 11.06
N TYR A 85 0.17 13.21 11.80
CA TYR A 85 0.93 14.32 12.40
C TYR A 85 2.25 14.59 11.67
N GLY A 86 2.67 13.70 10.77
CA GLY A 86 3.89 13.80 9.96
C GLY A 86 4.45 12.43 9.61
N TYR A 87 5.37 12.40 8.66
CA TYR A 87 5.88 11.13 8.11
C TYR A 87 7.26 10.74 8.64
N SER A 88 7.84 11.54 9.54
CA SER A 88 9.21 11.31 10.06
C SER A 88 9.39 9.95 10.72
N ASP A 89 8.40 9.50 11.50
CA ASP A 89 8.53 8.26 12.27
C ASP A 89 8.51 7.04 11.36
N ILE A 90 7.59 6.99 10.38
CA ILE A 90 7.53 5.87 9.44
C ILE A 90 8.73 5.85 8.49
N ILE A 91 9.21 7.01 8.05
CA ILE A 91 10.43 7.13 7.22
C ILE A 91 11.66 6.67 8.02
N SER A 92 11.80 7.09 9.27
CA SER A 92 12.89 6.65 10.14
C SER A 92 12.90 5.13 10.36
N GLU A 93 11.72 4.52 10.53
CA GLU A 93 11.61 3.07 10.65
C GLU A 93 11.98 2.36 9.36
N ALA A 94 11.53 2.85 8.20
CA ALA A 94 11.90 2.33 6.90
C ALA A 94 13.42 2.42 6.67
N GLN A 95 14.05 3.55 7.02
CA GLN A 95 15.51 3.72 6.97
C GLN A 95 16.24 2.72 7.84
N ARG A 96 15.79 2.56 9.09
CA ARG A 96 16.38 1.60 10.04
C ARG A 96 16.37 0.16 9.50
N ARG A 97 15.38 -0.18 8.68
CA ARG A 97 15.23 -1.48 8.02
C ARG A 97 16.01 -1.59 6.70
N GLY A 98 16.60 -0.50 6.23
CA GLY A 98 17.27 -0.45 4.93
C GLY A 98 16.32 -0.55 3.74
N ALA A 99 15.08 -0.06 3.91
CA ALA A 99 14.09 -0.07 2.86
C ALA A 99 14.43 0.94 1.76
N ASP A 100 14.18 0.57 0.51
CA ASP A 100 14.23 1.46 -0.66
C ASP A 100 12.90 2.19 -0.86
N ILE A 101 11.80 1.54 -0.48
CA ILE A 101 10.42 2.00 -0.65
C ILE A 101 9.68 1.91 0.68
N CYS A 102 8.94 2.96 1.03
CA CYS A 102 8.08 3.05 2.19
C CYS A 102 6.64 3.34 1.75
N LEU A 103 5.70 2.44 2.06
CA LEU A 103 4.29 2.58 1.71
C LEU A 103 3.43 2.74 2.96
N PHE A 104 2.46 3.67 2.93
CA PHE A 104 1.49 3.82 4.01
C PHE A 104 0.16 4.39 3.49
N GLY A 105 -0.91 4.24 4.27
CA GLY A 105 -2.26 4.74 4.00
C GLY A 105 -2.72 5.74 5.06
N HIS A 106 -3.93 5.52 5.61
CA HIS A 106 -4.50 6.19 6.78
C HIS A 106 -4.85 7.67 6.62
N THR A 107 -4.08 8.46 5.90
CA THR A 107 -4.36 9.90 5.73
C THR A 107 -5.37 10.19 4.62
N HIS A 108 -5.62 9.22 3.75
CA HIS A 108 -6.43 9.31 2.52
C HIS A 108 -5.88 10.32 1.50
N ASN A 109 -4.73 10.94 1.75
CA ASN A 109 -4.11 11.92 0.86
C ASN A 109 -2.99 11.26 0.07
N GLN A 110 -3.06 11.32 -1.26
CA GLN A 110 -1.96 10.87 -2.11
C GLN A 110 -0.69 11.63 -1.79
N HIS A 111 0.41 10.90 -1.68
CA HIS A 111 1.74 11.44 -1.45
C HIS A 111 2.77 10.53 -2.10
N SER A 112 3.53 11.05 -3.06
CA SER A 112 4.57 10.31 -3.76
C SER A 112 5.80 11.18 -3.91
N LEU A 113 6.84 10.87 -3.13
CA LEU A 113 8.04 11.70 -3.05
C LEU A 113 9.26 10.85 -2.69
N LYS A 114 10.40 11.14 -3.28
CA LYS A 114 11.68 10.65 -2.77
C LYS A 114 12.16 11.59 -1.67
N GLN A 115 12.24 11.07 -0.45
CA GLN A 115 12.64 11.81 0.74
C GLN A 115 13.71 11.03 1.51
N ASP A 116 14.80 11.71 1.90
CA ASP A 116 15.89 11.13 2.69
C ASP A 116 16.46 9.81 2.13
N GLY A 117 16.48 9.70 0.80
CA GLY A 117 17.01 8.53 0.08
C GLY A 117 15.96 7.42 -0.16
N ILE A 118 14.78 7.49 0.45
CA ILE A 118 13.70 6.51 0.32
C ILE A 118 12.60 7.03 -0.61
N TYR A 119 12.00 6.14 -1.39
CA TYR A 119 10.78 6.43 -2.14
C TYR A 119 9.57 6.21 -1.23
N VAL A 120 8.83 7.26 -0.96
CA VAL A 120 7.70 7.27 -0.01
C VAL A 120 6.41 7.45 -0.78
N MET A 121 5.45 6.53 -0.59
CA MET A 121 4.15 6.62 -1.24
C MET A 121 2.99 6.37 -0.26
N ASN A 122 2.02 7.26 -0.31
CA ASN A 122 0.66 7.02 0.16
C ASN A 122 -0.25 7.01 -1.07
N PRO A 123 -0.95 5.90 -1.38
CA PRO A 123 -1.77 5.80 -2.58
C PRO A 123 -3.08 6.59 -2.50
N GLY A 124 -3.40 7.21 -1.37
CA GLY A 124 -4.72 7.76 -1.10
C GLY A 124 -5.73 6.68 -0.71
N SER A 125 -7.01 6.97 -0.84
CA SER A 125 -8.12 6.09 -0.46
C SER A 125 -8.82 5.50 -1.68
N VAL A 126 -8.95 4.18 -1.73
CA VAL A 126 -9.75 3.46 -2.73
C VAL A 126 -11.22 3.92 -2.68
N ARG A 127 -11.74 4.22 -1.49
CA ARG A 127 -13.10 4.75 -1.33
C ARG A 127 -13.32 6.03 -2.15
N GLU A 128 -12.28 6.86 -2.29
CA GLU A 128 -12.30 8.08 -3.08
C GLU A 128 -11.85 7.88 -4.53
N GLY A 129 -11.49 6.64 -4.89
CA GLY A 129 -11.04 6.25 -6.22
C GLY A 129 -9.55 6.40 -6.43
N PHE A 130 -8.76 6.65 -5.38
CA PHE A 130 -7.31 6.80 -5.47
C PHE A 130 -6.57 5.48 -5.23
N TYR A 131 -5.49 5.29 -5.96
CA TYR A 131 -4.53 4.21 -5.78
C TYR A 131 -3.15 4.62 -6.29
N GLY A 132 -2.15 3.80 -6.08
CA GLY A 132 -0.79 4.05 -6.54
C GLY A 132 -0.22 2.85 -7.27
N MET A 133 0.67 3.10 -8.22
CA MET A 133 1.48 2.09 -8.89
C MET A 133 2.95 2.38 -8.70
N ILE A 134 3.75 1.34 -8.67
CA ILE A 134 5.21 1.44 -8.61
C ILE A 134 5.79 0.50 -9.64
N ASP A 135 6.54 1.06 -10.57
CA ASP A 135 7.33 0.29 -11.53
C ASP A 135 8.80 0.26 -11.11
N ILE A 136 9.39 -0.91 -11.20
CA ILE A 136 10.84 -1.07 -11.01
C ILE A 136 11.44 -1.50 -12.35
N VAL A 137 12.11 -0.57 -13.02
CA VAL A 137 12.67 -0.81 -14.36
C VAL A 137 14.18 -0.63 -14.32
N ASN A 138 14.94 -1.69 -14.57
CA ASN A 138 16.41 -1.67 -14.50
C ASN A 138 16.94 -1.09 -13.16
N GLY A 139 16.27 -1.41 -12.05
CA GLY A 139 16.60 -0.93 -10.71
C GLY A 139 16.15 0.51 -10.41
N HIS A 140 15.54 1.21 -11.36
CA HIS A 140 14.92 2.52 -11.15
C HIS A 140 13.48 2.37 -10.68
N ILE A 141 13.12 3.15 -9.66
CA ILE A 141 11.77 3.16 -9.07
C ILE A 141 11.00 4.34 -9.64
N ILE A 142 9.83 4.08 -10.19
CA ILE A 142 8.89 5.07 -10.72
C ILE A 142 7.58 4.93 -9.93
N MET A 143 7.15 6.00 -9.28
CA MET A 143 5.87 6.06 -8.55
C MET A 143 4.83 6.80 -9.38
N ILE A 144 3.62 6.28 -9.44
CA ILE A 144 2.52 6.82 -10.24
C ILE A 144 1.28 6.94 -9.35
N ASP A 145 0.80 8.16 -9.15
CA ASP A 145 -0.47 8.43 -8.48
C ASP A 145 -1.61 8.25 -9.49
N CYS A 146 -2.58 7.40 -9.14
CA CYS A 146 -3.67 6.99 -10.02
C CYS A 146 -5.03 7.31 -9.42
N LYS A 147 -6.02 7.43 -10.32
CA LYS A 147 -7.43 7.65 -9.96
C LYS A 147 -8.34 6.98 -10.99
N ILE A 148 -9.40 6.30 -10.51
CA ILE A 148 -10.52 5.81 -11.33
C ILE A 148 -11.72 6.74 -11.24
#